data_c6e9716db7b150e65c78eb61a7104924
#
_entry.id   c6e9716db7b150e65c78eb61a7104924
#
_cell.length_a   1.000
_cell.length_b   1.000
_cell.length_c   1.000
_cell.angle_alpha   90.00
_cell.angle_beta   90.00
_cell.angle_gamma   90.00
#
_symmetry.space_group_name_H-M   'P 1'
#
loop_
_entity.id
_entity.type
_entity.pdbx_description
1 polymer ?
#
loop_
_entity_poly.entity_id
_entity_poly.type
_entity_poly.pdbx_seq_one_letter_code
_entity_poly.pdbx_strand_id
1 'polypeptide(L)' 'MSDLARGGMGMRQVLIYPGEDGYWVAECPSLPGCISQGKTKEEAIINIKEAIQGYIAALVEDNLPVPE' A
#
# COMPACT_ATOMS: atom_id res chain seq x y z
N MET A 1 11.80 5.68 -10.76
CA MET A 1 11.31 5.93 -10.46
C MET A 1 10.11 5.78 -10.46
N SER A 2 9.48 6.05 -10.41
CA SER A 2 8.28 6.17 -10.32
C SER A 2 7.42 5.35 -11.15
N ASP A 3 7.88 4.71 -12.08
CA ASP A 3 7.06 3.88 -12.90
C ASP A 3 6.45 2.75 -12.14
N LEU A 4 7.13 2.28 -11.13
CA LEU A 4 6.58 1.23 -10.32
C LEU A 4 5.31 1.67 -9.64
N ALA A 5 5.29 2.89 -9.18
CA ALA A 5 4.13 3.39 -8.48
C ALA A 5 2.94 3.48 -9.39
N ARG A 6 3.17 3.65 -10.68
CA ARG A 6 2.06 3.78 -11.59
C ARG A 6 1.43 2.47 -11.96
N GLY A 7 2.14 1.39 -11.77
CA GLY A 7 1.68 0.11 -12.26
C GLY A 7 0.36 -0.32 -11.72
N GLY A 8 0.25 -0.69 -10.53
CA GLY A 8 -1.00 -1.18 -10.00
C GLY A 8 -1.59 -0.29 -8.96
N MET A 9 -0.89 0.76 -8.58
CA MET A 9 -1.30 1.58 -7.47
C MET A 9 -1.49 3.03 -7.87
N GLY A 10 -1.62 3.26 -9.18
CA GLY A 10 -1.78 4.58 -9.70
C GLY A 10 -0.52 5.39 -9.45
N MET A 11 -0.68 6.58 -8.94
CA MET A 11 0.44 7.47 -8.69
C MET A 11 0.91 7.43 -7.25
N ARG A 12 0.40 6.52 -6.45
CA ARG A 12 0.76 6.49 -5.05
C ARG A 12 2.11 5.84 -4.86
N GLN A 13 2.86 6.38 -3.93
CA GLN A 13 4.15 5.85 -3.57
C GLN A 13 3.99 4.79 -2.50
N VAL A 14 4.75 3.73 -2.62
CA VAL A 14 4.75 2.66 -1.63
C VAL A 14 6.18 2.44 -1.17
N LEU A 15 6.37 2.37 0.14
CA LEU A 15 7.67 2.10 0.74
C LEU A 15 7.75 0.62 1.09
N ILE A 16 8.86 0.00 0.76
CA ILE A 16 9.09 -1.41 1.08
C ILE A 16 10.38 -1.48 1.90
N TYR A 17 10.31 -2.08 3.07
CA TYR A 17 11.48 -2.18 3.91
C TYR A 17 11.41 -3.44 4.78
N PRO A 18 12.56 -3.92 5.26
CA PRO A 18 12.55 -5.11 6.12
C PRO A 18 11.92 -4.79 7.48
N GLY A 19 11.06 -5.69 7.91
CA GLY A 19 10.47 -5.63 9.23
C GLY A 19 11.13 -6.60 10.17
N GLU A 20 10.39 -7.02 11.18
CA GLU A 20 10.91 -7.95 12.17
C GLU A 20 10.72 -9.39 11.73
N ASP A 21 11.55 -10.26 12.26
CA ASP A 21 11.43 -11.71 12.06
C ASP A 21 11.47 -12.12 10.59
N GLY A 22 12.23 -11.38 9.80
CA GLY A 22 12.38 -11.73 8.39
C GLY A 22 11.22 -11.35 7.51
N TYR A 23 10.24 -10.65 8.04
CA TYR A 23 9.13 -10.17 7.23
C TYR A 23 9.49 -8.88 6.52
N TRP A 24 8.78 -8.60 5.45
CA TRP A 24 8.89 -7.36 4.72
C TRP A 24 7.66 -6.51 4.97
N VAL A 25 7.86 -5.22 5.08
CA VAL A 25 6.76 -4.29 5.33
C VAL A 25 6.55 -3.42 4.11
N ALA A 26 5.29 -3.18 3.78
CA ALA A 26 4.91 -2.26 2.72
C ALA A 26 3.99 -1.21 3.31
N GLU A 27 4.22 0.03 2.96
CA GLU A 27 3.47 1.13 3.54
C GLU A 27 3.13 2.15 2.46
N CYS A 28 1.91 2.65 2.50
CA CYS A 28 1.46 3.70 1.59
C CYS A 28 1.34 5.01 2.37
N PRO A 29 2.35 5.89 2.31
CA PRO A 29 2.34 7.09 3.16
C PRO A 29 1.18 8.03 2.91
N SER A 30 0.63 8.05 1.69
CA SER A 30 -0.47 8.96 1.40
C SER A 30 -1.80 8.50 2.01
N LEU A 31 -1.85 7.28 2.53
CA LEU A 31 -3.04 6.74 3.18
C LEU A 31 -2.68 6.38 4.60
N PRO A 32 -2.99 7.24 5.57
CA PRO A 32 -2.57 7.00 6.95
C PRO A 32 -3.02 5.65 7.46
N GLY A 33 -2.10 4.90 8.04
CA GLY A 33 -2.40 3.59 8.58
C GLY A 33 -2.46 2.47 7.56
N CYS A 34 -2.22 2.75 6.29
CA CYS A 34 -2.26 1.71 5.27
C CYS A 34 -0.91 1.00 5.19
N ILE A 35 -0.81 -0.09 5.92
CA ILE A 35 0.43 -0.85 6.06
C ILE A 35 0.10 -2.33 5.91
N SER A 36 0.99 -3.05 5.26
CA SER A 36 0.87 -4.49 5.11
C SER A 36 2.24 -5.13 5.26
N GLN A 37 2.26 -6.43 5.33
CA GLN A 37 3.53 -7.15 5.43
C GLN A 37 3.42 -8.47 4.69
N GLY A 38 4.57 -9.08 4.44
CA GLY A 38 4.63 -10.36 3.79
C GLY A 38 5.97 -11.01 4.07
N LYS A 39 6.08 -12.29 3.74
CA LYS A 39 7.32 -13.03 3.96
C LYS A 39 8.36 -12.69 2.92
N THR A 40 7.94 -12.16 1.78
CA THR A 40 8.83 -11.72 0.72
C THR A 40 8.43 -10.33 0.30
N LYS A 41 9.31 -9.66 -0.45
CA LYS A 41 8.97 -8.36 -1.00
C LYS A 41 7.73 -8.46 -1.87
N GLU A 42 7.68 -9.48 -2.72
CA GLU A 42 6.56 -9.65 -3.63
C GLU A 42 5.25 -9.82 -2.87
N GLU A 43 5.29 -10.59 -1.80
CA GLU A 43 4.10 -10.80 -1.01
C GLU A 43 3.65 -9.52 -0.35
N ALA A 44 4.60 -8.74 0.17
CA ALA A 44 4.27 -7.46 0.78
C ALA A 44 3.64 -6.51 -0.24
N ILE A 45 4.15 -6.53 -1.47
CA ILE A 45 3.61 -5.68 -2.53
C ILE A 45 2.18 -6.09 -2.87
N ILE A 46 1.93 -7.38 -3.01
CA ILE A 46 0.58 -7.86 -3.30
C ILE A 46 -0.36 -7.46 -2.17
N ASN A 47 0.09 -7.63 -0.93
CA ASN A 47 -0.76 -7.33 0.21
C ASN A 47 -1.05 -5.84 0.33
N ILE A 48 -0.07 -4.99 0.05
CA ILE A 48 -0.33 -3.55 0.15
C ILE A 48 -1.27 -3.08 -0.96
N LYS A 49 -1.19 -3.70 -2.14
CA LYS A 49 -2.13 -3.34 -3.20
C LYS A 49 -3.56 -3.62 -2.78
N GLU A 50 -3.79 -4.77 -2.17
CA GLU A 50 -5.12 -5.11 -1.68
C GLU A 50 -5.55 -4.16 -0.57
N ALA A 51 -4.62 -3.82 0.31
CA ALA A 51 -4.93 -2.91 1.40
C ALA A 51 -5.31 -1.54 0.88
N ILE A 52 -4.61 -1.06 -0.14
CA ILE A 52 -4.92 0.23 -0.74
C ILE A 52 -6.30 0.22 -1.36
N GLN A 53 -6.63 -0.85 -2.08
CA GLN A 53 -7.94 -0.95 -2.72
C GLN A 53 -9.06 -0.94 -1.68
N GLY A 54 -8.89 -1.70 -0.61
CA GLY A 54 -9.89 -1.72 0.45
C GLY A 54 -10.00 -0.40 1.18
N TYR A 55 -8.86 0.24 1.40
CA TYR A 55 -8.83 1.54 2.08
C TYR A 55 -9.62 2.58 1.27
N ILE A 56 -9.35 2.64 -0.02
CA ILE A 56 -10.02 3.62 -0.88
C ILE A 56 -11.50 3.28 -1.03
N ALA A 57 -11.82 2.01 -1.16
CA ALA A 57 -13.22 1.59 -1.27
C ALA A 57 -14.02 2.00 -0.03
N ALA A 58 -13.42 1.87 1.14
CA ALA A 58 -14.09 2.26 2.37
C ALA A 58 -14.33 3.77 2.42
N LEU A 59 -13.34 4.55 1.97
CA LEU A 59 -13.51 6.00 1.94
C LEU A 59 -14.64 6.40 1.00
N VAL A 60 -14.66 5.80 -0.17
CA VAL A 60 -15.69 6.11 -1.16
C VAL A 60 -17.07 5.75 -0.63
N GLU A 61 -17.16 4.61 0.03
CA GLU A 61 -18.43 4.17 0.58
C GLU A 61 -18.96 5.13 1.63
N ASP A 62 -18.08 5.72 2.40
CA ASP A 62 -18.46 6.65 3.45
C ASP A 62 -18.49 8.10 2.98
N ASN A 63 -18.34 8.33 1.68
CA ASN A 63 -18.30 9.66 1.09
C ASN A 63 -17.21 10.53 1.67
N LEU A 64 -16.09 9.92 2.02
CA LEU A 64 -14.95 10.67 2.55
C LEU A 64 -13.97 10.97 1.42
N PRO A 65 -13.22 12.07 1.54
CA PRO A 65 -12.25 12.39 0.49
C PRO A 65 -11.13 11.36 0.44
N VAL A 66 -10.67 11.09 -0.77
CA VAL A 66 -9.58 10.14 -1.00
C VAL A 66 -8.28 10.93 -1.10
N PRO A 67 -7.31 10.71 -0.19
CA PRO A 67 -6.04 11.43 -0.26
C PRO A 67 -5.27 11.06 -1.52
N GLU A 68 -4.45 11.98 -1.97
CA GLU A 68 -3.61 11.71 -3.12
C GLU A 68 -2.30 11.02 -2.77
#